data_6819eebd541755a566cc0bd2e75f6184
#
_entry.id   6819eebd541755a566cc0bd2e75f6184
#
_cell.length_a   1.000
_cell.length_b   1.000
_cell.length_c   1.000
_cell.angle_alpha   90.00
_cell.angle_beta   90.00
_cell.angle_gamma   90.00
#
_symmetry.space_group_name_H-M   'P 1'
#
loop_
_entity.id
_entity.type
_entity.pdbx_description
1 polymer ?
#
loop_
_entity_poly.entity_id
_entity_poly.type
_entity_poly.pdbx_seq_one_letter_code
_entity_poly.pdbx_strand_id
1 'polypeptide(L)'
;MKVHKISSKELTFKQVNEILTKGYKLELSADAIKRIQKCRDYLDKKMENPEKPIYGVTTGFGSLCDHSISKEDLSTLQKNLVMSHACGTGEMVPEEIIRLMLLLKVQSLSYGNSGVQVVTVQRLIDFFNNDVLPVVYNQGSLGASGDLAPLANLMLPLLGLGEVHFEGKIVPAEKVLKKFGWEPITLQSKEGLALLNGTQFMSSYGTYVLLKAFRLSYLADLIGTVSLEAFDGRIEPFFDQVHQIRHHNGQIVTAKRVREFTKGSELIVREKKHVQDPYSFRCMPQVHGASKDAIDYVASVFSEEINAVTDNPTIFPDEDLVISAGNFHGQPLAITLDFLAIALAELGNISERRIYQLIGGKRGLPSFLVAEPGLNSGFMIPQYAAASIVSQSKQLCTPASVDSIESSQGQEDHVSMGANAATKALRVAENLERVLAIELFNATQALEFRRPLKSSPIIEKFVAEYRKQVEFVRIDKVMYTEIAKSVQFVKDYPLAFDDLQNK
;
A
#
# COMPACT_ATOMS: atom_id res chain seq x y z
N MET A 1 -18.55 -7.99 -18.02
CA MET A 1 -17.79 -7.14 -17.13
C MET A 1 -18.04 -7.63 -15.71
N LYS A 2 -16.99 -7.78 -14.87
CA LYS A 2 -17.18 -8.23 -13.48
C LYS A 2 -17.60 -7.04 -12.62
N VAL A 3 -18.49 -7.28 -11.65
CA VAL A 3 -19.03 -6.25 -10.76
C VAL A 3 -18.76 -6.66 -9.31
N HIS A 4 -18.20 -5.74 -8.51
CA HIS A 4 -18.13 -5.86 -7.06
C HIS A 4 -19.30 -5.09 -6.44
N LYS A 5 -20.14 -5.79 -5.66
CA LYS A 5 -21.27 -5.18 -4.95
C LYS A 5 -20.82 -4.68 -3.57
N ILE A 6 -20.81 -3.37 -3.42
CA ILE A 6 -20.56 -2.70 -2.14
C ILE A 6 -21.72 -3.01 -1.18
N SER A 7 -21.41 -3.55 -0.02
CA SER A 7 -22.39 -3.99 0.99
C SER A 7 -21.80 -3.90 2.40
N SER A 8 -22.55 -4.36 3.41
CA SER A 8 -22.06 -4.50 4.79
C SER A 8 -21.15 -5.73 5.02
N LYS A 9 -20.92 -6.53 3.97
CA LYS A 9 -19.97 -7.64 4.07
C LYS A 9 -18.55 -7.11 4.09
N GLU A 10 -17.71 -7.78 4.84
CA GLU A 10 -16.29 -7.46 4.95
C GLU A 10 -15.61 -7.45 3.58
N LEU A 11 -14.91 -6.36 3.28
CA LEU A 11 -14.04 -6.21 2.13
C LEU A 11 -12.66 -6.79 2.50
N THR A 12 -12.19 -7.79 1.76
CA THR A 12 -10.91 -8.46 2.01
C THR A 12 -9.80 -7.94 1.08
N PHE A 13 -8.54 -8.09 1.47
CA PHE A 13 -7.39 -7.76 0.60
C PHE A 13 -7.43 -8.50 -0.74
N LYS A 14 -7.90 -9.76 -0.76
CA LYS A 14 -8.06 -10.52 -1.99
C LYS A 14 -9.05 -9.84 -2.94
N GLN A 15 -10.21 -9.40 -2.41
CA GLN A 15 -11.20 -8.66 -3.20
C GLN A 15 -10.65 -7.32 -3.67
N VAL A 16 -9.97 -6.56 -2.82
CA VAL A 16 -9.31 -5.31 -3.21
C VAL A 16 -8.32 -5.56 -4.34
N ASN A 17 -7.44 -6.55 -4.21
CA ASN A 17 -6.50 -6.92 -5.27
C ASN A 17 -7.22 -7.27 -6.58
N GLU A 18 -8.30 -8.05 -6.52
CA GLU A 18 -9.08 -8.41 -7.71
C GLU A 18 -9.77 -7.20 -8.35
N ILE A 19 -10.33 -6.29 -7.56
CA ILE A 19 -10.94 -5.05 -8.04
C ILE A 19 -9.93 -4.22 -8.81
N LEU A 20 -8.73 -4.03 -8.26
CA LEU A 20 -7.68 -3.21 -8.87
C LEU A 20 -7.08 -3.86 -10.13
N THR A 21 -6.85 -5.19 -10.11
CA THR A 21 -6.08 -5.87 -11.16
C THR A 21 -6.93 -6.48 -12.27
N LYS A 22 -8.21 -6.75 -12.02
CA LYS A 22 -9.10 -7.45 -12.97
C LYS A 22 -10.18 -6.55 -13.58
N GLY A 23 -10.12 -5.22 -13.36
CA GLY A 23 -11.03 -4.25 -13.94
C GLY A 23 -12.48 -4.41 -13.51
N TYR A 24 -12.73 -4.73 -12.23
CA TYR A 24 -14.10 -4.78 -11.70
C TYR A 24 -14.73 -3.39 -11.70
N LYS A 25 -16.02 -3.32 -11.97
CA LYS A 25 -16.84 -2.14 -11.71
C LYS A 25 -17.49 -2.26 -10.33
N LEU A 26 -17.82 -1.12 -9.73
CA LEU A 26 -18.49 -1.03 -8.44
C LEU A 26 -19.98 -0.81 -8.63
N GLU A 27 -20.80 -1.37 -7.74
CA GLU A 27 -22.25 -1.17 -7.68
C GLU A 27 -22.70 -1.20 -6.22
N LEU A 28 -23.56 -0.26 -5.81
CA LEU A 28 -24.21 -0.33 -4.49
C LEU A 28 -25.21 -1.50 -4.44
N SER A 29 -25.14 -2.30 -3.40
CA SER A 29 -26.20 -3.27 -3.12
C SER A 29 -27.50 -2.55 -2.72
N ALA A 30 -28.65 -3.18 -2.97
CA ALA A 30 -29.93 -2.62 -2.55
C ALA A 30 -30.01 -2.34 -1.04
N ASP A 31 -29.33 -3.15 -0.24
CA ASP A 31 -29.23 -2.98 1.19
C ASP A 31 -28.37 -1.76 1.58
N ALA A 32 -27.24 -1.55 0.90
CA ALA A 32 -26.41 -0.33 1.10
C ALA A 32 -27.20 0.94 0.76
N ILE A 33 -27.93 0.94 -0.36
CA ILE A 33 -28.80 2.07 -0.74
C ILE A 33 -29.82 2.36 0.35
N LYS A 34 -30.49 1.33 0.88
CA LYS A 34 -31.48 1.48 1.96
C LYS A 34 -30.86 2.09 3.23
N ARG A 35 -29.67 1.64 3.63
CA ARG A 35 -29.00 2.17 4.82
C ARG A 35 -28.58 3.63 4.65
N ILE A 36 -27.99 3.97 3.50
CA ILE A 36 -27.62 5.35 3.19
C ILE A 36 -28.85 6.25 3.22
N GLN A 37 -29.94 5.87 2.53
CA GLN A 37 -31.16 6.65 2.46
C GLN A 37 -31.81 6.79 3.84
N LYS A 38 -31.90 5.71 4.61
CA LYS A 38 -32.44 5.76 5.99
C LYS A 38 -31.71 6.75 6.88
N CYS A 39 -30.36 6.76 6.81
CA CYS A 39 -29.54 7.68 7.57
C CYS A 39 -29.75 9.13 7.11
N ARG A 40 -29.86 9.38 5.81
CA ARG A 40 -30.15 10.70 5.25
C ARG A 40 -31.52 11.21 5.68
N ASP A 41 -32.58 10.41 5.51
CA ASP A 41 -33.94 10.76 5.88
C ASP A 41 -34.08 11.06 7.39
N TYR A 42 -33.38 10.27 8.22
CA TYR A 42 -33.30 10.52 9.67
C TYR A 42 -32.69 11.89 9.98
N LEU A 43 -31.54 12.20 9.34
CA LEU A 43 -30.86 13.46 9.57
C LEU A 43 -31.69 14.65 9.07
N ASP A 44 -32.31 14.55 7.90
CA ASP A 44 -33.18 15.59 7.35
C ASP A 44 -34.35 15.90 8.27
N LYS A 45 -35.05 14.86 8.78
CA LYS A 45 -36.13 15.01 9.76
C LYS A 45 -35.64 15.65 11.05
N LYS A 46 -34.49 15.26 11.56
CA LYS A 46 -33.91 15.86 12.80
C LYS A 46 -33.54 17.33 12.62
N MET A 47 -33.23 17.74 11.37
CA MET A 47 -32.90 19.10 11.00
C MET A 47 -34.14 19.99 10.80
N GLU A 48 -35.36 19.46 10.72
CA GLU A 48 -36.58 20.27 10.63
C GLU A 48 -36.81 21.07 11.91
N ASN A 49 -36.57 20.44 13.08
CA ASN A 49 -36.73 21.07 14.41
C ASN A 49 -35.58 20.64 15.35
N PRO A 50 -34.39 21.20 15.22
CA PRO A 50 -33.26 20.80 16.06
C PRO A 50 -33.46 21.30 17.50
N GLU A 51 -33.57 20.36 18.45
CA GLU A 51 -33.69 20.71 19.88
C GLU A 51 -32.40 21.35 20.44
N LYS A 52 -31.25 21.01 19.88
CA LYS A 52 -29.92 21.52 20.27
C LYS A 52 -29.04 21.66 19.03
N PRO A 53 -28.01 22.53 19.06
CA PRO A 53 -26.99 22.58 18.03
C PRO A 53 -26.30 21.21 17.87
N ILE A 54 -26.14 20.76 16.62
CA ILE A 54 -25.46 19.49 16.29
C ILE A 54 -24.16 19.86 15.60
N TYR A 55 -23.03 19.44 16.18
CA TYR A 55 -21.70 19.70 15.65
C TYR A 55 -21.58 19.34 14.17
N GLY A 56 -21.08 20.27 13.36
CA GLY A 56 -20.83 20.06 11.95
C GLY A 56 -22.07 19.79 11.09
N VAL A 57 -23.26 19.92 11.66
CA VAL A 57 -24.56 19.79 11.00
C VAL A 57 -25.31 21.13 11.01
N THR A 58 -25.47 21.74 12.19
CA THR A 58 -26.09 23.07 12.38
C THR A 58 -25.10 24.11 12.89
N THR A 59 -23.83 23.74 13.03
CA THR A 59 -22.77 24.62 13.52
C THR A 59 -21.60 24.67 12.55
N GLY A 60 -20.70 25.62 12.76
CA GLY A 60 -19.38 25.63 12.14
C GLY A 60 -18.53 24.40 12.54
N PHE A 61 -17.29 24.38 12.11
CA PHE A 61 -16.37 23.25 12.26
C PHE A 61 -15.15 23.60 13.12
N GLY A 62 -14.53 22.58 13.74
CA GLY A 62 -13.35 22.76 14.58
C GLY A 62 -13.61 23.77 15.70
N SER A 63 -12.73 24.76 15.84
CA SER A 63 -12.88 25.86 16.82
C SER A 63 -14.07 26.79 16.56
N LEU A 64 -14.75 26.69 15.40
CA LEU A 64 -15.93 27.48 15.06
C LEU A 64 -17.25 26.76 15.39
N CYS A 65 -17.21 25.70 16.17
CA CYS A 65 -18.37 24.88 16.52
C CYS A 65 -19.48 25.61 17.30
N ASP A 66 -19.19 26.75 17.90
CA ASP A 66 -20.15 27.55 18.65
C ASP A 66 -20.99 28.52 17.78
N HIS A 67 -20.69 28.61 16.47
CA HIS A 67 -21.43 29.44 15.52
C HIS A 67 -22.57 28.64 14.88
N SER A 68 -23.82 29.00 15.17
CA SER A 68 -25.00 28.45 14.51
C SER A 68 -25.16 28.97 13.08
N ILE A 69 -25.57 28.09 12.17
CA ILE A 69 -25.72 28.35 10.73
C ILE A 69 -27.21 28.25 10.35
N SER A 70 -27.68 29.19 9.52
CA SER A 70 -29.06 29.17 9.01
C SER A 70 -29.29 27.97 8.07
N LYS A 71 -30.54 27.51 7.92
CA LYS A 71 -30.88 26.41 7.02
C LYS A 71 -30.53 26.74 5.56
N GLU A 72 -30.71 27.98 5.16
CA GLU A 72 -30.45 28.49 3.80
C GLU A 72 -28.95 28.43 3.46
N ASP A 73 -28.08 28.59 4.46
CA ASP A 73 -26.63 28.64 4.28
C ASP A 73 -25.93 27.27 4.41
N LEU A 74 -26.64 26.23 4.85
CA LEU A 74 -26.03 24.92 5.12
C LEU A 74 -25.33 24.31 3.89
N SER A 75 -25.94 24.39 2.71
CA SER A 75 -25.32 23.89 1.49
C SER A 75 -24.08 24.71 1.09
N THR A 76 -24.16 26.02 1.24
CA THR A 76 -23.02 26.93 1.00
C THR A 76 -21.88 26.62 1.96
N LEU A 77 -22.18 26.38 3.23
CA LEU A 77 -21.20 25.98 4.23
C LEU A 77 -20.47 24.67 3.82
N GLN A 78 -21.22 23.63 3.42
CA GLN A 78 -20.64 22.35 3.00
C GLN A 78 -19.71 22.50 1.78
N LYS A 79 -20.14 23.29 0.79
CA LYS A 79 -19.32 23.63 -0.39
C LYS A 79 -18.05 24.37 0.01
N ASN A 80 -18.18 25.41 0.83
CA ASN A 80 -17.04 26.22 1.30
C ASN A 80 -16.05 25.39 2.10
N LEU A 81 -16.54 24.43 2.89
CA LEU A 81 -15.71 23.49 3.63
C LEU A 81 -14.81 22.69 2.67
N VAL A 82 -15.38 22.06 1.65
CA VAL A 82 -14.60 21.30 0.66
C VAL A 82 -13.57 22.19 -0.04
N MET A 83 -13.97 23.40 -0.47
CA MET A 83 -13.07 24.32 -1.17
C MET A 83 -11.90 24.78 -0.28
N SER A 84 -12.19 25.19 0.96
CA SER A 84 -11.17 25.74 1.87
C SER A 84 -10.19 24.68 2.40
N HIS A 85 -10.57 23.41 2.41
CA HIS A 85 -9.75 22.29 2.86
C HIS A 85 -8.95 21.65 1.72
N ALA A 86 -9.25 21.93 0.46
CA ALA A 86 -8.51 21.43 -0.70
C ALA A 86 -7.21 22.21 -0.88
N CYS A 87 -6.28 22.06 0.06
CA CYS A 87 -5.00 22.78 0.14
C CYS A 87 -3.78 21.84 0.03
N GLY A 88 -3.98 20.62 -0.51
CA GLY A 88 -2.91 19.67 -0.74
C GLY A 88 -1.84 20.21 -1.69
N THR A 89 -0.58 19.81 -1.48
CA THR A 89 0.60 20.21 -2.27
C THR A 89 1.59 19.06 -2.42
N GLY A 90 2.70 19.28 -3.10
CA GLY A 90 3.74 18.28 -3.34
C GLY A 90 3.51 17.48 -4.61
N GLU A 91 3.90 16.20 -4.61
CA GLU A 91 3.71 15.28 -5.73
C GLU A 91 2.27 14.80 -5.81
N MET A 92 1.82 14.50 -7.03
CA MET A 92 0.50 13.88 -7.21
C MET A 92 0.49 12.45 -6.66
N VAL A 93 -0.62 12.08 -6.04
CA VAL A 93 -0.87 10.71 -5.56
C VAL A 93 -1.02 9.79 -6.77
N PRO A 94 -0.40 8.59 -6.77
CA PRO A 94 -0.57 7.60 -7.84
C PRO A 94 -2.03 7.22 -8.10
N GLU A 95 -2.39 7.04 -9.36
CA GLU A 95 -3.78 6.75 -9.78
C GLU A 95 -4.35 5.49 -9.10
N GLU A 96 -3.53 4.47 -8.87
CA GLU A 96 -3.95 3.24 -8.17
C GLU A 96 -4.36 3.51 -6.72
N ILE A 97 -3.70 4.45 -6.06
CA ILE A 97 -4.05 4.86 -4.69
C ILE A 97 -5.32 5.72 -4.71
N ILE A 98 -5.50 6.61 -5.70
CA ILE A 98 -6.74 7.38 -5.87
C ILE A 98 -7.94 6.43 -6.09
N ARG A 99 -7.78 5.36 -6.88
CA ARG A 99 -8.81 4.33 -7.03
C ARG A 99 -9.16 3.67 -5.70
N LEU A 100 -8.16 3.39 -4.86
CA LEU A 100 -8.38 2.88 -3.51
C LEU A 100 -9.09 3.89 -2.63
N MET A 101 -8.72 5.18 -2.69
CA MET A 101 -9.39 6.23 -1.93
C MET A 101 -10.89 6.31 -2.27
N LEU A 102 -11.24 6.23 -3.56
CA LEU A 102 -12.64 6.18 -3.99
C LEU A 102 -13.35 4.91 -3.49
N LEU A 103 -12.73 3.74 -3.65
CA LEU A 103 -13.28 2.46 -3.19
C LEU A 103 -13.53 2.46 -1.68
N LEU A 104 -12.52 2.82 -0.88
CA LEU A 104 -12.61 2.78 0.57
C LEU A 104 -13.54 3.86 1.13
N LYS A 105 -13.62 5.04 0.48
CA LYS A 105 -14.62 6.05 0.83
C LYS A 105 -16.04 5.56 0.57
N VAL A 106 -16.29 4.97 -0.59
CA VAL A 106 -17.60 4.38 -0.92
C VAL A 106 -17.95 3.25 0.06
N GLN A 107 -16.99 2.37 0.40
CA GLN A 107 -17.20 1.31 1.37
C GLN A 107 -17.61 1.88 2.74
N SER A 108 -16.89 2.86 3.27
CA SER A 108 -17.19 3.51 4.55
C SER A 108 -18.58 4.18 4.56
N LEU A 109 -18.91 4.94 3.51
CA LEU A 109 -20.21 5.62 3.39
C LEU A 109 -21.39 4.63 3.23
N SER A 110 -21.14 3.43 2.70
CA SER A 110 -22.15 2.42 2.46
C SER A 110 -22.77 1.79 3.71
N TYR A 111 -22.10 1.96 4.85
CA TYR A 111 -22.61 1.47 6.14
C TYR A 111 -23.82 2.27 6.64
N GLY A 112 -24.04 3.49 6.12
CA GLY A 112 -25.23 4.31 6.42
C GLY A 112 -25.15 5.01 7.78
N ASN A 113 -23.95 5.43 8.23
CA ASN A 113 -23.75 6.16 9.47
C ASN A 113 -23.25 7.59 9.24
N SER A 114 -23.17 8.05 7.99
CA SER A 114 -22.52 9.31 7.61
C SER A 114 -23.49 10.43 7.22
N GLY A 115 -24.76 10.12 6.95
CA GLY A 115 -25.79 11.10 6.59
C GLY A 115 -25.61 11.70 5.21
N VAL A 116 -25.01 10.98 4.27
CA VAL A 116 -24.83 11.42 2.88
C VAL A 116 -26.03 11.03 2.01
N GLN A 117 -26.20 11.75 0.89
CA GLN A 117 -27.17 11.38 -0.15
C GLN A 117 -26.69 10.15 -0.94
N VAL A 118 -27.61 9.31 -1.41
CA VAL A 118 -27.30 8.17 -2.29
C VAL A 118 -26.62 8.64 -3.59
N VAL A 119 -27.07 9.78 -4.15
CA VAL A 119 -26.49 10.34 -5.39
C VAL A 119 -25.02 10.74 -5.22
N THR A 120 -24.62 11.18 -4.04
CA THR A 120 -23.22 11.52 -3.73
C THR A 120 -22.33 10.27 -3.78
N VAL A 121 -22.78 9.19 -3.12
CA VAL A 121 -22.04 7.91 -3.12
C VAL A 121 -22.02 7.29 -4.53
N GLN A 122 -23.14 7.37 -5.25
CA GLN A 122 -23.20 6.89 -6.64
C GLN A 122 -22.25 7.64 -7.55
N ARG A 123 -22.09 8.96 -7.41
CA ARG A 123 -21.16 9.73 -8.22
C ARG A 123 -19.70 9.34 -7.97
N LEU A 124 -19.32 8.98 -6.74
CA LEU A 124 -17.97 8.44 -6.45
C LEU A 124 -17.76 7.09 -7.15
N ILE A 125 -18.80 6.25 -7.19
CA ILE A 125 -18.79 5.00 -7.95
C ILE A 125 -18.68 5.28 -9.47
N ASP A 126 -19.39 6.27 -9.97
CA ASP A 126 -19.33 6.67 -11.38
C ASP A 126 -17.93 7.15 -11.76
N PHE A 127 -17.26 7.91 -10.89
CA PHE A 127 -15.85 8.31 -11.06
C PHE A 127 -14.95 7.08 -11.13
N PHE A 128 -15.04 6.16 -10.19
CA PHE A 128 -14.27 4.91 -10.20
C PHE A 128 -14.53 4.10 -11.48
N ASN A 129 -15.78 3.95 -11.85
CA ASN A 129 -16.21 3.11 -12.97
C ASN A 129 -15.83 3.65 -14.34
N ASN A 130 -15.64 4.95 -14.48
CA ASN A 130 -15.32 5.61 -15.74
C ASN A 130 -13.89 6.16 -15.80
N ASP A 131 -13.03 5.73 -14.85
CA ASP A 131 -11.62 6.16 -14.77
C ASP A 131 -11.46 7.69 -14.69
N VAL A 132 -12.41 8.34 -14.02
CA VAL A 132 -12.36 9.77 -13.69
C VAL A 132 -11.73 9.91 -12.31
N LEU A 133 -10.41 10.05 -12.27
CA LEU A 133 -9.66 10.02 -11.02
C LEU A 133 -9.28 11.44 -10.58
N PRO A 134 -9.80 11.95 -9.46
CA PRO A 134 -9.47 13.27 -8.95
C PRO A 134 -7.97 13.47 -8.75
N VAL A 135 -7.45 14.66 -9.05
CA VAL A 135 -6.07 15.02 -8.72
C VAL A 135 -5.95 15.29 -7.23
N VAL A 136 -5.12 14.51 -6.56
CA VAL A 136 -4.84 14.59 -5.13
C VAL A 136 -3.33 14.73 -4.94
N TYR A 137 -2.90 15.47 -3.91
CA TYR A 137 -1.50 15.68 -3.59
C TYR A 137 -1.08 14.94 -2.31
N ASN A 138 0.18 14.57 -2.24
CA ASN A 138 0.70 13.70 -1.17
C ASN A 138 1.08 14.44 0.13
N GLN A 139 1.04 15.78 0.15
CA GLN A 139 1.32 16.61 1.32
C GLN A 139 0.11 17.47 1.68
N GLY A 140 -0.09 17.73 2.97
CA GLY A 140 -1.14 18.59 3.50
C GLY A 140 -2.04 17.95 4.56
N SER A 141 -1.93 16.62 4.81
CA SER A 141 -2.63 15.98 5.91
C SER A 141 -1.76 15.94 7.17
N LEU A 142 -2.29 16.49 8.26
CA LEU A 142 -1.74 16.40 9.60
C LEU A 142 -2.23 15.15 10.35
N GLY A 143 -3.31 14.53 9.85
CA GLY A 143 -3.98 13.43 10.52
C GLY A 143 -4.78 13.88 11.75
N ALA A 144 -5.16 15.15 11.79
CA ALA A 144 -5.91 15.76 12.91
C ALA A 144 -7.33 15.23 12.99
N SER A 145 -8.16 15.53 11.96
CA SER A 145 -9.51 14.97 11.81
C SER A 145 -9.52 13.91 10.68
N GLY A 146 -8.51 13.06 10.65
CA GLY A 146 -8.18 12.20 9.52
C GLY A 146 -7.48 12.99 8.42
N ASP A 147 -7.75 12.63 7.18
CA ASP A 147 -7.03 13.09 5.98
C ASP A 147 -7.74 14.25 5.28
N LEU A 148 -7.97 15.38 5.97
CA LEU A 148 -8.82 16.47 5.49
C LEU A 148 -8.43 17.00 4.11
N ALA A 149 -7.18 17.47 3.93
CA ALA A 149 -6.75 18.10 2.69
C ALA A 149 -6.77 17.15 1.48
N PRO A 150 -6.20 15.93 1.53
CA PRO A 150 -6.27 15.02 0.40
C PRO A 150 -7.69 14.55 0.10
N LEU A 151 -8.55 14.34 1.10
CA LEU A 151 -9.96 14.00 0.88
C LEU A 151 -10.73 15.18 0.30
N ALA A 152 -10.44 16.41 0.69
CA ALA A 152 -11.03 17.58 0.06
C ALA A 152 -10.65 17.68 -1.43
N ASN A 153 -9.38 17.49 -1.78
CA ASN A 153 -8.96 17.42 -3.19
C ASN A 153 -9.70 16.29 -3.95
N LEU A 154 -9.86 15.12 -3.32
CA LEU A 154 -10.62 13.99 -3.90
C LEU A 154 -12.07 14.36 -4.22
N MET A 155 -12.69 15.24 -3.42
CA MET A 155 -14.11 15.58 -3.52
C MET A 155 -14.41 16.81 -4.37
N LEU A 156 -13.44 17.65 -4.74
CA LEU A 156 -13.66 18.82 -5.60
C LEU A 156 -14.45 18.49 -6.88
N PRO A 157 -14.16 17.37 -7.60
CA PRO A 157 -14.87 17.06 -8.83
C PRO A 157 -16.37 16.77 -8.65
N LEU A 158 -16.83 16.38 -7.45
CA LEU A 158 -18.26 16.28 -7.16
C LEU A 158 -18.98 17.62 -7.36
N LEU A 159 -18.27 18.72 -7.05
CA LEU A 159 -18.76 20.09 -7.16
C LEU A 159 -18.51 20.74 -8.52
N GLY A 160 -17.94 19.99 -9.48
CA GLY A 160 -17.48 20.52 -10.77
C GLY A 160 -16.19 21.35 -10.68
N LEU A 161 -15.46 21.23 -9.57
CA LEU A 161 -14.23 21.98 -9.30
C LEU A 161 -12.98 21.08 -9.40
N GLY A 162 -11.80 21.68 -9.42
CA GLY A 162 -10.53 20.96 -9.48
C GLY A 162 -10.28 20.27 -10.82
N GLU A 163 -9.36 19.29 -10.78
CA GLU A 163 -8.88 18.57 -11.96
C GLU A 163 -9.00 17.05 -11.74
N VAL A 164 -9.03 16.32 -12.86
CA VAL A 164 -9.07 14.85 -12.86
C VAL A 164 -8.10 14.29 -13.90
N HIS A 165 -7.52 13.12 -13.60
CA HIS A 165 -6.91 12.26 -14.61
C HIS A 165 -8.05 11.60 -15.41
N PHE A 166 -8.04 11.81 -16.71
CA PHE A 166 -9.04 11.24 -17.62
C PHE A 166 -8.45 11.03 -19.01
N GLU A 167 -8.58 9.84 -19.59
CA GLU A 167 -8.01 9.46 -20.89
C GLU A 167 -6.51 9.80 -21.03
N GLY A 168 -5.73 9.54 -19.96
CA GLY A 168 -4.27 9.77 -19.91
C GLY A 168 -3.86 11.25 -19.84
N LYS A 169 -4.78 12.16 -19.51
CA LYS A 169 -4.53 13.60 -19.38
C LYS A 169 -5.11 14.12 -18.07
N ILE A 170 -4.56 15.24 -17.60
CA ILE A 170 -5.15 16.02 -16.52
C ILE A 170 -6.02 17.10 -17.17
N VAL A 171 -7.30 17.12 -16.79
CA VAL A 171 -8.30 18.04 -17.33
C VAL A 171 -9.19 18.62 -16.23
N PRO A 172 -9.76 19.82 -16.39
CA PRO A 172 -10.73 20.36 -15.45
C PRO A 172 -11.92 19.43 -15.28
N ALA A 173 -12.34 19.20 -14.02
CA ALA A 173 -13.46 18.31 -13.68
C ALA A 173 -14.77 18.71 -14.37
N GLU A 174 -15.07 20.01 -14.44
CA GLU A 174 -16.25 20.55 -15.12
C GLU A 174 -16.41 20.01 -16.56
N LYS A 175 -15.29 19.93 -17.32
CA LYS A 175 -15.33 19.41 -18.69
C LYS A 175 -15.73 17.94 -18.75
N VAL A 176 -15.26 17.16 -17.79
CA VAL A 176 -15.58 15.72 -17.72
C VAL A 176 -17.01 15.51 -17.26
N LEU A 177 -17.49 16.25 -16.24
CA LEU A 177 -18.87 16.20 -15.84
C LEU A 177 -19.80 16.49 -17.04
N LYS A 178 -19.50 17.57 -17.79
CA LYS A 178 -20.25 17.98 -18.98
C LYS A 178 -20.26 16.88 -20.06
N LYS A 179 -19.10 16.22 -20.28
CA LYS A 179 -18.97 15.11 -21.25
C LYS A 179 -19.91 13.93 -20.90
N PHE A 180 -20.09 13.62 -19.61
CA PHE A 180 -20.97 12.54 -19.14
C PHE A 180 -22.41 12.99 -18.89
N GLY A 181 -22.74 14.27 -19.01
CA GLY A 181 -24.03 14.81 -18.63
C GLY A 181 -24.29 14.77 -17.12
N TRP A 182 -23.25 14.83 -16.33
CA TRP A 182 -23.33 14.84 -14.88
C TRP A 182 -23.39 16.27 -14.33
N GLU A 183 -24.45 16.59 -13.61
CA GLU A 183 -24.53 17.86 -12.90
C GLU A 183 -23.67 17.84 -11.63
N PRO A 184 -23.05 18.97 -11.24
CA PRO A 184 -22.40 19.10 -9.94
C PRO A 184 -23.36 18.75 -8.81
N ILE A 185 -22.85 18.05 -7.79
CA ILE A 185 -23.65 17.67 -6.62
C ILE A 185 -23.85 18.89 -5.71
N THR A 186 -25.09 19.16 -5.31
CA THR A 186 -25.41 20.09 -4.25
C THR A 186 -25.36 19.37 -2.91
N LEU A 187 -24.32 19.63 -2.13
CA LEU A 187 -24.13 18.99 -0.83
C LEU A 187 -25.19 19.45 0.18
N GLN A 188 -25.78 18.50 0.88
CA GLN A 188 -26.71 18.73 1.97
C GLN A 188 -25.97 18.86 3.32
N SER A 189 -26.70 19.17 4.38
CA SER A 189 -26.14 19.26 5.74
C SER A 189 -25.28 18.04 6.08
N LYS A 190 -24.13 18.25 6.72
CA LYS A 190 -23.14 17.23 7.12
C LYS A 190 -22.35 16.57 5.97
N GLU A 191 -22.78 16.64 4.69
CA GLU A 191 -22.12 15.90 3.61
C GLU A 191 -20.68 16.34 3.39
N GLY A 192 -20.37 17.64 3.43
CA GLY A 192 -18.99 18.12 3.30
C GLY A 192 -18.09 17.47 4.36
N LEU A 193 -18.53 17.45 5.61
CA LEU A 193 -17.75 16.85 6.69
C LEU A 193 -17.65 15.32 6.55
N ALA A 194 -18.74 14.62 6.15
CA ALA A 194 -18.70 13.19 5.88
C ALA A 194 -17.72 12.80 4.77
N LEU A 195 -17.55 13.68 3.79
CA LEU A 195 -16.63 13.46 2.66
C LEU A 195 -15.17 13.71 3.04
N LEU A 196 -14.89 14.70 3.88
CA LEU A 196 -13.54 15.12 4.24
C LEU A 196 -12.97 14.40 5.45
N ASN A 197 -13.77 14.08 6.46
CA ASN A 197 -13.31 13.32 7.61
C ASN A 197 -13.05 11.87 7.22
N GLY A 198 -12.08 11.26 7.91
CA GLY A 198 -11.76 9.86 7.76
C GLY A 198 -10.33 9.60 7.34
N THR A 199 -9.98 8.34 7.28
CA THR A 199 -8.62 7.84 7.12
C THR A 199 -8.33 7.29 5.72
N GLN A 200 -9.16 7.60 4.71
CA GLN A 200 -9.10 6.92 3.42
C GLN A 200 -7.83 7.22 2.61
N PHE A 201 -7.12 8.31 2.88
CA PHE A 201 -5.79 8.53 2.31
C PHE A 201 -4.77 7.55 2.94
N MET A 202 -4.64 7.57 4.27
CA MET A 202 -3.73 6.67 5.00
C MET A 202 -4.05 5.20 4.72
N SER A 203 -5.33 4.81 4.79
CA SER A 203 -5.75 3.43 4.59
C SER A 203 -5.57 2.96 3.15
N SER A 204 -5.69 3.85 2.16
CA SER A 204 -5.42 3.52 0.75
C SER A 204 -3.94 3.29 0.48
N TYR A 205 -3.08 4.18 0.98
CA TYR A 205 -1.63 3.96 0.91
C TYR A 205 -1.22 2.66 1.59
N GLY A 206 -1.68 2.44 2.83
CA GLY A 206 -1.33 1.25 3.59
C GLY A 206 -1.84 -0.04 2.95
N THR A 207 -3.05 -0.04 2.42
CA THR A 207 -3.61 -1.18 1.67
C THR A 207 -2.78 -1.48 0.42
N TYR A 208 -2.41 -0.45 -0.35
CA TYR A 208 -1.57 -0.61 -1.53
C TYR A 208 -0.17 -1.14 -1.18
N VAL A 209 0.44 -0.60 -0.13
CA VAL A 209 1.74 -1.06 0.38
C VAL A 209 1.65 -2.49 0.90
N LEU A 210 0.58 -2.89 1.58
CA LEU A 210 0.38 -4.27 2.04
C LEU A 210 0.25 -5.26 0.88
N LEU A 211 -0.49 -4.92 -0.18
CA LEU A 211 -0.56 -5.75 -1.39
C LEU A 211 0.82 -5.94 -2.03
N LYS A 212 1.64 -4.87 -2.07
CA LYS A 212 3.05 -4.97 -2.47
C LYS A 212 3.87 -5.80 -1.48
N ALA A 213 3.69 -5.62 -0.17
CA ALA A 213 4.44 -6.30 0.87
C ALA A 213 4.26 -7.81 0.85
N PHE A 214 3.03 -8.30 0.67
CA PHE A 214 2.77 -9.73 0.49
C PHE A 214 3.55 -10.29 -0.70
N ARG A 215 3.49 -9.61 -1.83
CA ARG A 215 4.20 -9.99 -3.05
C ARG A 215 5.72 -9.97 -2.88
N LEU A 216 6.27 -8.88 -2.36
CA LEU A 216 7.71 -8.69 -2.19
C LEU A 216 8.28 -9.64 -1.13
N SER A 217 7.54 -9.95 -0.07
CA SER A 217 7.92 -10.94 0.94
C SER A 217 8.04 -12.35 0.36
N TYR A 218 7.12 -12.74 -0.53
CA TYR A 218 7.22 -14.02 -1.26
C TYR A 218 8.43 -14.04 -2.21
N LEU A 219 8.59 -12.98 -3.01
CA LEU A 219 9.70 -12.85 -3.96
C LEU A 219 11.05 -12.76 -3.24
N ALA A 220 11.12 -12.17 -2.05
CA ALA A 220 12.35 -12.16 -1.24
C ALA A 220 12.79 -13.58 -0.87
N ASP A 221 11.85 -14.47 -0.53
CA ASP A 221 12.16 -15.89 -0.29
C ASP A 221 12.66 -16.59 -1.56
N LEU A 222 11.98 -16.39 -2.68
CA LEU A 222 12.34 -17.04 -3.96
C LEU A 222 13.69 -16.52 -4.47
N ILE A 223 13.89 -15.21 -4.54
CA ILE A 223 15.13 -14.59 -5.01
C ILE A 223 16.29 -14.92 -4.06
N GLY A 224 16.05 -14.86 -2.74
CA GLY A 224 17.03 -15.26 -1.74
C GLY A 224 17.44 -16.73 -1.87
N THR A 225 16.51 -17.60 -2.32
CA THR A 225 16.83 -19.01 -2.60
C THR A 225 17.68 -19.16 -3.86
N VAL A 226 17.44 -18.36 -4.91
CA VAL A 226 18.35 -18.32 -6.09
C VAL A 226 19.74 -17.89 -5.65
N SER A 227 19.85 -16.87 -4.80
CA SER A 227 21.11 -16.40 -4.22
C SER A 227 21.80 -17.47 -3.39
N LEU A 228 21.06 -18.24 -2.57
CA LEU A 228 21.56 -19.34 -1.73
C LEU A 228 22.22 -20.42 -2.59
N GLU A 229 21.57 -20.86 -3.65
CA GLU A 229 22.10 -21.87 -4.55
C GLU A 229 23.29 -21.37 -5.38
N ALA A 230 23.19 -20.14 -5.89
CA ALA A 230 24.28 -19.50 -6.60
C ALA A 230 25.54 -19.33 -5.72
N PHE A 231 25.36 -19.04 -4.42
CA PHE A 231 26.46 -18.93 -3.46
C PHE A 231 27.00 -20.28 -2.99
N ASP A 232 26.42 -21.39 -3.42
CA ASP A 232 26.73 -22.74 -2.92
C ASP A 232 26.39 -22.90 -1.43
N GLY A 233 25.24 -22.36 -1.03
CA GLY A 233 24.77 -22.38 0.35
C GLY A 233 24.29 -23.77 0.81
N ARG A 234 24.06 -23.90 2.13
CA ARG A 234 23.64 -25.12 2.81
C ARG A 234 22.13 -25.11 3.07
N ILE A 235 21.50 -26.29 2.99
CA ILE A 235 20.06 -26.45 3.24
C ILE A 235 19.74 -26.72 4.72
N GLU A 236 20.66 -27.18 5.51
CA GLU A 236 20.41 -27.60 6.89
C GLU A 236 19.87 -26.49 7.79
N PRO A 237 20.24 -25.19 7.61
CA PRO A 237 19.63 -24.10 8.37
C PRO A 237 18.11 -23.93 8.15
N PHE A 238 17.55 -24.56 7.11
CA PHE A 238 16.15 -24.52 6.74
C PHE A 238 15.37 -25.77 7.14
N PHE A 239 16.01 -26.75 7.83
CA PHE A 239 15.31 -27.96 8.28
C PHE A 239 14.24 -27.64 9.31
N ASP A 240 13.10 -28.30 9.20
CA ASP A 240 11.91 -28.02 9.96
C ASP A 240 12.14 -28.05 11.47
N GLN A 241 12.94 -29.01 11.96
CA GLN A 241 13.27 -29.18 13.37
C GLN A 241 13.81 -27.90 14.03
N VAL A 242 14.63 -27.11 13.30
CA VAL A 242 15.21 -25.86 13.80
C VAL A 242 14.11 -24.83 14.07
N HIS A 243 13.07 -24.81 13.26
CA HIS A 243 12.05 -23.77 13.30
C HIS A 243 10.88 -24.13 14.22
N GLN A 244 10.58 -25.44 14.34
CA GLN A 244 9.53 -25.93 15.24
C GLN A 244 9.83 -25.72 16.73
N ILE A 245 11.09 -25.59 17.13
CA ILE A 245 11.48 -25.32 18.53
C ILE A 245 11.49 -23.83 18.90
N ARG A 246 11.24 -22.91 17.94
CA ARG A 246 11.22 -21.45 18.17
C ARG A 246 9.86 -20.81 17.95
N HIS A 247 8.93 -21.48 17.29
CA HIS A 247 7.50 -21.19 17.16
C HIS A 247 7.09 -19.86 16.46
N HIS A 248 8.00 -19.12 15.80
CA HIS A 248 7.62 -17.96 15.00
C HIS A 248 7.06 -18.41 13.64
N ASN A 249 5.82 -18.00 13.33
CA ASN A 249 5.12 -18.45 12.13
C ASN A 249 5.85 -18.04 10.85
N GLY A 250 6.22 -16.79 10.70
CA GLY A 250 6.94 -16.31 9.52
C GLY A 250 8.28 -17.01 9.30
N GLN A 251 8.98 -17.39 10.38
CA GLN A 251 10.23 -18.16 10.30
C GLN A 251 9.96 -19.58 9.76
N ILE A 252 8.92 -20.24 10.23
CA ILE A 252 8.50 -21.58 9.77
C ILE A 252 8.12 -21.53 8.29
N VAL A 253 7.30 -20.55 7.89
CA VAL A 253 6.87 -20.35 6.52
C VAL A 253 8.05 -20.10 5.58
N THR A 254 8.99 -19.23 5.95
CA THR A 254 10.17 -18.95 5.14
C THR A 254 11.03 -20.20 4.93
N ALA A 255 11.30 -20.96 5.99
CA ALA A 255 12.07 -22.19 5.90
C ALA A 255 11.38 -23.24 5.04
N LYS A 256 10.06 -23.40 5.18
CA LYS A 256 9.25 -24.29 4.35
C LYS A 256 9.34 -23.91 2.86
N ARG A 257 9.17 -22.63 2.53
CA ARG A 257 9.28 -22.14 1.14
C ARG A 257 10.64 -22.43 0.53
N VAL A 258 11.74 -22.19 1.26
CA VAL A 258 13.10 -22.47 0.75
C VAL A 258 13.28 -23.96 0.48
N ARG A 259 12.80 -24.85 1.36
CA ARG A 259 12.84 -26.30 1.12
C ARG A 259 12.03 -26.70 -0.12
N GLU A 260 10.86 -26.09 -0.32
CA GLU A 260 10.02 -26.32 -1.49
C GLU A 260 10.68 -25.81 -2.78
N PHE A 261 11.25 -24.60 -2.74
CA PHE A 261 11.93 -24.01 -3.88
C PHE A 261 13.19 -24.78 -4.28
N THR A 262 13.89 -25.42 -3.36
CA THR A 262 15.12 -26.17 -3.65
C THR A 262 14.88 -27.66 -3.96
N LYS A 263 13.63 -28.14 -3.88
CA LYS A 263 13.33 -29.56 -4.09
C LYS A 263 13.69 -30.02 -5.50
N GLY A 264 14.60 -31.01 -5.57
CA GLY A 264 15.11 -31.55 -6.83
C GLY A 264 16.29 -30.79 -7.42
N SER A 265 16.91 -29.88 -6.67
CA SER A 265 18.12 -29.18 -7.10
C SER A 265 19.37 -30.08 -6.96
N GLU A 266 20.20 -30.12 -8.02
CA GLU A 266 21.52 -30.74 -7.98
C GLU A 266 22.54 -29.91 -7.20
N LEU A 267 22.31 -28.57 -7.13
CA LEU A 267 23.21 -27.64 -6.45
C LEU A 267 23.11 -27.77 -4.94
N ILE A 268 21.89 -27.85 -4.42
CA ILE A 268 21.65 -27.79 -2.95
C ILE A 268 22.12 -29.09 -2.26
N VAL A 269 22.04 -30.23 -2.93
CA VAL A 269 22.36 -31.56 -2.38
C VAL A 269 23.83 -31.94 -2.51
N ARG A 270 24.62 -31.20 -3.28
CA ARG A 270 26.04 -31.53 -3.47
C ARG A 270 26.83 -31.35 -2.17
N GLU A 271 27.93 -32.08 -2.01
CA GLU A 271 28.83 -31.95 -0.88
C GLU A 271 29.36 -30.49 -0.77
N LYS A 272 29.32 -29.92 0.44
CA LYS A 272 29.78 -28.56 0.74
C LYS A 272 31.16 -28.56 1.39
N LYS A 273 32.10 -27.81 0.83
CA LYS A 273 33.47 -27.66 1.35
C LYS A 273 33.57 -26.76 2.60
N HIS A 274 32.48 -26.09 3.00
CA HIS A 274 32.45 -25.14 4.12
C HIS A 274 31.50 -25.62 5.22
N VAL A 275 31.80 -25.23 6.46
CA VAL A 275 31.04 -25.67 7.64
C VAL A 275 29.71 -24.95 7.77
N GLN A 276 29.68 -23.65 7.48
CA GLN A 276 28.46 -22.84 7.62
C GLN A 276 28.44 -21.65 6.64
N ASP A 277 27.24 -21.10 6.43
CA ASP A 277 27.01 -19.92 5.60
C ASP A 277 27.09 -18.61 6.41
N PRO A 278 27.34 -17.47 5.73
CA PRO A 278 27.10 -16.15 6.29
C PRO A 278 25.64 -16.00 6.74
N TYR A 279 25.39 -15.10 7.69
CA TYR A 279 24.06 -14.87 8.26
C TYR A 279 23.01 -14.46 7.23
N SER A 280 23.39 -13.70 6.19
CA SER A 280 22.48 -13.32 5.12
C SER A 280 21.85 -14.48 4.36
N PHE A 281 22.45 -15.68 4.45
CA PHE A 281 21.89 -16.92 3.93
C PHE A 281 21.28 -17.79 5.03
N ARG A 282 22.06 -18.18 6.06
CA ARG A 282 21.58 -19.14 7.06
C ARG A 282 20.56 -18.57 8.07
N CYS A 283 20.51 -17.24 8.24
CA CYS A 283 19.51 -16.57 9.08
C CYS A 283 18.34 -15.99 8.27
N MET A 284 18.22 -16.33 6.98
CA MET A 284 17.10 -15.92 6.14
C MET A 284 15.74 -16.25 6.77
N PRO A 285 15.50 -17.45 7.35
CA PRO A 285 14.23 -17.74 7.99
C PRO A 285 13.89 -16.82 9.15
N GLN A 286 14.88 -16.45 9.96
CA GLN A 286 14.69 -15.57 11.13
C GLN A 286 14.37 -14.14 10.71
N VAL A 287 15.08 -13.60 9.73
CA VAL A 287 14.93 -12.20 9.30
C VAL A 287 13.69 -12.02 8.43
N HIS A 288 13.55 -12.82 7.38
CA HIS A 288 12.35 -12.78 6.52
C HIS A 288 11.08 -13.12 7.33
N GLY A 289 11.20 -14.07 8.27
CA GLY A 289 10.10 -14.47 9.15
C GLY A 289 9.62 -13.34 10.04
N ALA A 290 10.52 -12.61 10.67
CA ALA A 290 10.16 -11.44 11.49
C ALA A 290 9.42 -10.38 10.67
N SER A 291 9.86 -10.11 9.44
CA SER A 291 9.16 -9.19 8.53
C SER A 291 7.76 -9.72 8.15
N LYS A 292 7.59 -11.05 7.94
CA LYS A 292 6.28 -11.66 7.64
C LYS A 292 5.31 -11.51 8.81
N ASP A 293 5.76 -11.82 10.03
CA ASP A 293 4.93 -11.69 11.23
C ASP A 293 4.51 -10.22 11.45
N ALA A 294 5.39 -9.26 11.16
CA ALA A 294 5.07 -7.83 11.18
C ALA A 294 4.05 -7.44 10.10
N ILE A 295 4.23 -7.90 8.86
CA ILE A 295 3.28 -7.66 7.75
C ILE A 295 1.90 -8.21 8.09
N ASP A 296 1.81 -9.42 8.66
CA ASP A 296 0.54 -10.05 9.05
C ASP A 296 -0.17 -9.26 10.16
N TYR A 297 0.57 -8.75 11.16
CA TYR A 297 0.01 -7.88 12.18
C TYR A 297 -0.55 -6.57 11.58
N VAL A 298 0.23 -5.91 10.73
CA VAL A 298 -0.23 -4.69 10.06
C VAL A 298 -1.47 -4.98 9.20
N ALA A 299 -1.48 -6.09 8.49
CA ALA A 299 -2.63 -6.51 7.68
C ALA A 299 -3.88 -6.71 8.53
N SER A 300 -3.77 -7.25 9.76
CA SER A 300 -4.93 -7.39 10.65
C SER A 300 -5.53 -6.03 11.02
N VAL A 301 -4.71 -5.03 11.33
CA VAL A 301 -5.18 -3.66 11.65
C VAL A 301 -5.86 -3.01 10.44
N PHE A 302 -5.26 -3.16 9.26
CA PHE A 302 -5.85 -2.59 8.03
C PHE A 302 -7.10 -3.33 7.56
N SER A 303 -7.26 -4.64 7.88
CA SER A 303 -8.50 -5.38 7.60
C SER A 303 -9.69 -4.76 8.35
N GLU A 304 -9.49 -4.38 9.61
CA GLU A 304 -10.51 -3.66 10.38
C GLU A 304 -10.79 -2.27 9.80
N GLU A 305 -9.74 -1.49 9.50
CA GLU A 305 -9.88 -0.11 9.06
C GLU A 305 -10.57 0.06 7.70
N ILE A 306 -10.27 -0.80 6.72
CA ILE A 306 -10.92 -0.72 5.39
C ILE A 306 -12.43 -1.05 5.43
N ASN A 307 -12.91 -1.57 6.58
CA ASN A 307 -14.29 -1.92 6.86
C ASN A 307 -14.92 -1.01 7.93
N ALA A 308 -14.29 0.12 8.27
CA ALA A 308 -14.73 1.00 9.33
C ALA A 308 -15.47 2.24 8.82
N VAL A 309 -16.26 2.84 9.71
CA VAL A 309 -16.83 4.18 9.56
C VAL A 309 -15.91 5.15 10.32
N THR A 310 -15.24 6.02 9.58
CA THR A 310 -14.16 6.87 10.11
C THR A 310 -14.43 8.36 9.99
N ASP A 311 -15.67 8.77 9.72
CA ASP A 311 -16.07 10.17 9.72
C ASP A 311 -16.67 10.61 11.07
N ASN A 312 -16.98 11.90 11.20
CA ASN A 312 -17.53 12.52 12.41
C ASN A 312 -18.48 13.68 12.03
N PRO A 313 -19.59 13.88 12.75
CA PRO A 313 -20.20 12.98 13.74
C PRO A 313 -20.77 11.72 13.12
N THR A 314 -20.84 10.64 13.88
CA THR A 314 -21.48 9.38 13.48
C THR A 314 -22.99 9.40 13.81
N ILE A 315 -23.80 8.85 12.92
CA ILE A 315 -25.26 8.87 13.01
C ILE A 315 -25.79 7.45 13.20
N PHE A 316 -26.65 7.26 14.19
CA PHE A 316 -27.30 5.99 14.53
C PHE A 316 -28.81 6.19 14.47
N PRO A 317 -29.45 6.00 13.29
CA PRO A 317 -30.89 6.29 13.12
C PRO A 317 -31.80 5.45 13.99
N ASP A 318 -31.43 4.20 14.29
CA ASP A 318 -32.26 3.26 15.07
C ASP A 318 -32.25 3.61 16.56
N GLU A 319 -31.17 4.19 17.06
CA GLU A 319 -30.98 4.62 18.45
C GLU A 319 -31.32 6.10 18.68
N ASP A 320 -31.69 6.82 17.64
CA ASP A 320 -31.91 8.28 17.66
C ASP A 320 -30.71 9.08 18.16
N LEU A 321 -29.50 8.67 17.75
CA LEU A 321 -28.26 9.28 18.21
C LEU A 321 -27.47 9.94 17.06
N VAL A 322 -26.87 11.10 17.38
CA VAL A 322 -25.81 11.73 16.59
C VAL A 322 -24.66 12.05 17.53
N ILE A 323 -23.53 11.40 17.34
CA ILE A 323 -22.41 11.42 18.31
C ILE A 323 -21.17 11.99 17.65
N SER A 324 -20.63 13.07 18.24
CA SER A 324 -19.29 13.57 17.90
C SER A 324 -18.24 12.78 18.68
N ALA A 325 -17.33 12.11 17.97
CA ALA A 325 -16.31 11.24 18.51
C ALA A 325 -15.01 11.34 17.70
N GLY A 326 -14.07 10.42 17.90
CA GLY A 326 -12.73 10.47 17.32
C GLY A 326 -12.39 9.35 16.32
N ASN A 327 -13.36 8.73 15.66
CA ASN A 327 -13.11 7.60 14.74
C ASN A 327 -12.26 7.97 13.53
N PHE A 328 -12.07 9.25 13.24
CA PHE A 328 -11.16 9.75 12.23
C PHE A 328 -9.70 9.71 12.65
N HIS A 329 -9.38 9.42 13.91
CA HIS A 329 -8.00 9.50 14.40
C HIS A 329 -7.15 8.36 13.86
N GLY A 330 -6.19 8.68 13.00
CA GLY A 330 -5.38 7.72 12.28
C GLY A 330 -4.26 7.05 13.07
N GLN A 331 -4.23 7.14 14.40
CA GLN A 331 -3.13 6.59 15.22
C GLN A 331 -2.89 5.09 15.03
N PRO A 332 -3.91 4.22 14.92
CA PRO A 332 -3.68 2.80 14.64
C PRO A 332 -2.92 2.57 13.32
N LEU A 333 -3.25 3.37 12.30
CA LEU A 333 -2.60 3.29 10.98
C LEU A 333 -1.19 3.88 11.01
N ALA A 334 -1.00 5.01 11.68
CA ALA A 334 0.30 5.69 11.75
C ALA A 334 1.39 4.78 12.35
N ILE A 335 1.12 4.17 13.50
CA ILE A 335 2.05 3.25 14.18
C ILE A 335 2.34 2.03 13.30
N THR A 336 1.31 1.44 12.71
CA THR A 336 1.48 0.22 11.90
C THR A 336 2.15 0.49 10.56
N LEU A 337 1.99 1.67 9.97
CA LEU A 337 2.70 2.07 8.75
C LEU A 337 4.19 2.28 9.00
N ASP A 338 4.57 2.90 10.12
CA ASP A 338 5.99 3.00 10.50
C ASP A 338 6.58 1.61 10.78
N PHE A 339 5.83 0.72 11.45
CA PHE A 339 6.26 -0.66 11.70
C PHE A 339 6.40 -1.45 10.39
N LEU A 340 5.49 -1.28 9.44
CA LEU A 340 5.57 -1.88 8.11
C LEU A 340 6.80 -1.41 7.34
N ALA A 341 7.10 -0.11 7.39
CA ALA A 341 8.30 0.45 6.74
C ALA A 341 9.58 -0.21 7.28
N ILE A 342 9.70 -0.39 8.60
CA ILE A 342 10.83 -1.07 9.23
C ILE A 342 10.93 -2.53 8.75
N ALA A 343 9.82 -3.26 8.73
CA ALA A 343 9.77 -4.65 8.30
C ALA A 343 10.22 -4.83 6.84
N LEU A 344 9.80 -3.92 5.95
CA LEU A 344 10.20 -3.93 4.55
C LEU A 344 11.67 -3.52 4.35
N ALA A 345 12.17 -2.57 5.13
CA ALA A 345 13.57 -2.17 5.08
C ALA A 345 14.51 -3.31 5.46
N GLU A 346 14.13 -4.15 6.45
CA GLU A 346 14.93 -5.31 6.86
C GLU A 346 15.02 -6.40 5.76
N LEU A 347 13.97 -6.61 4.99
CA LEU A 347 14.04 -7.46 3.79
C LEU A 347 15.05 -6.91 2.77
N GLY A 348 15.10 -5.60 2.60
CA GLY A 348 16.09 -4.92 1.76
C GLY A 348 17.51 -5.04 2.32
N ASN A 349 17.69 -4.88 3.61
CA ASN A 349 18.99 -5.00 4.29
C ASN A 349 19.62 -6.37 4.06
N ILE A 350 18.90 -7.44 4.34
CA ILE A 350 19.44 -8.80 4.18
C ILE A 350 19.65 -9.16 2.70
N SER A 351 18.80 -8.67 1.79
CA SER A 351 18.95 -8.82 0.34
C SER A 351 20.26 -8.20 -0.14
N GLU A 352 20.53 -6.96 0.25
CA GLU A 352 21.77 -6.28 -0.11
C GLU A 352 23.01 -7.01 0.43
N ARG A 353 22.96 -7.57 1.64
CA ARG A 353 24.07 -8.40 2.17
C ARG A 353 24.31 -9.66 1.34
N ARG A 354 23.29 -10.27 0.76
CA ARG A 354 23.47 -11.39 -0.18
C ARG A 354 24.10 -10.92 -1.49
N ILE A 355 23.71 -9.79 -2.03
CA ILE A 355 24.36 -9.19 -3.22
C ILE A 355 25.87 -9.02 -2.97
N TYR A 356 26.24 -8.42 -1.82
CA TYR A 356 27.65 -8.25 -1.43
C TYR A 356 28.41 -9.57 -1.38
N GLN A 357 27.82 -10.64 -0.82
CA GLN A 357 28.47 -11.95 -0.76
C GLN A 357 28.67 -12.57 -2.15
N LEU A 358 27.68 -12.42 -3.04
CA LEU A 358 27.74 -12.99 -4.40
C LEU A 358 28.86 -12.37 -5.22
N ILE A 359 29.11 -11.07 -5.12
CA ILE A 359 30.14 -10.38 -5.90
C ILE A 359 31.55 -10.52 -5.30
N GLY A 360 31.68 -11.10 -4.13
CA GLY A 360 32.91 -11.11 -3.33
C GLY A 360 33.97 -12.12 -3.76
N GLY A 361 33.82 -12.80 -4.91
CA GLY A 361 34.81 -13.77 -5.41
C GLY A 361 34.97 -15.00 -4.51
N LYS A 362 33.93 -15.37 -3.75
CA LYS A 362 33.95 -16.49 -2.80
C LYS A 362 33.27 -17.75 -3.38
N ARG A 363 33.64 -18.91 -2.81
CA ARG A 363 33.01 -20.21 -3.13
C ARG A 363 33.04 -20.55 -4.62
N GLY A 364 34.10 -20.15 -5.31
CA GLY A 364 34.31 -20.44 -6.73
C GLY A 364 33.50 -19.53 -7.68
N LEU A 365 32.88 -18.48 -7.17
CA LEU A 365 32.36 -17.38 -7.99
C LEU A 365 33.51 -16.46 -8.39
N PRO A 366 33.54 -15.90 -9.61
CA PRO A 366 34.49 -14.86 -9.96
C PRO A 366 34.17 -13.56 -9.21
N SER A 367 35.22 -12.78 -8.89
CA SER A 367 35.05 -11.45 -8.30
C SER A 367 34.17 -10.59 -9.19
N PHE A 368 33.23 -9.87 -8.59
CA PHE A 368 32.24 -9.04 -9.28
C PHE A 368 31.42 -9.76 -10.37
N LEU A 369 31.35 -11.09 -10.33
CA LEU A 369 30.64 -11.95 -11.29
C LEU A 369 31.04 -11.67 -12.75
N VAL A 370 32.29 -11.35 -12.97
CA VAL A 370 32.85 -11.06 -14.29
C VAL A 370 33.16 -12.38 -15.02
N ALA A 371 32.60 -12.56 -16.23
CA ALA A 371 32.89 -13.72 -17.08
C ALA A 371 34.29 -13.60 -17.70
N GLU A 372 34.70 -12.39 -18.07
CA GLU A 372 36.00 -12.10 -18.73
C GLU A 372 36.72 -10.98 -17.95
N PRO A 373 37.52 -11.29 -16.93
CA PRO A 373 38.20 -10.29 -16.10
C PRO A 373 39.28 -9.51 -16.87
N GLY A 374 39.59 -8.31 -16.39
CA GLY A 374 40.58 -7.40 -16.94
C GLY A 374 39.96 -6.18 -17.59
N LEU A 375 39.23 -6.33 -18.66
CA LEU A 375 38.54 -5.23 -19.34
C LEU A 375 37.14 -4.95 -18.78
N ASN A 376 36.61 -5.83 -17.92
CA ASN A 376 35.27 -5.76 -17.39
C ASN A 376 35.27 -5.53 -15.86
N SER A 377 34.37 -4.69 -15.38
CA SER A 377 34.12 -4.37 -13.96
C SER A 377 32.93 -5.16 -13.38
N GLY A 378 32.05 -5.66 -14.23
CA GLY A 378 30.91 -6.52 -13.88
C GLY A 378 29.92 -5.87 -12.90
N PHE A 379 29.61 -6.60 -11.83
CA PHE A 379 28.53 -6.26 -10.90
C PHE A 379 28.95 -5.45 -9.66
N MET A 380 30.13 -4.80 -9.70
CA MET A 380 30.60 -3.95 -8.60
C MET A 380 29.60 -2.82 -8.28
N ILE A 381 29.24 -2.03 -9.29
CA ILE A 381 28.39 -0.84 -9.12
C ILE A 381 26.90 -1.17 -8.92
N PRO A 382 26.30 -2.22 -9.48
CA PRO A 382 24.98 -2.68 -9.06
C PRO A 382 24.85 -2.92 -7.55
N GLN A 383 25.89 -3.46 -6.86
CA GLN A 383 25.86 -3.56 -5.39
C GLN A 383 25.89 -2.17 -4.73
N TYR A 384 26.66 -1.21 -5.21
CA TYR A 384 26.66 0.15 -4.66
C TYR A 384 25.27 0.80 -4.78
N ALA A 385 24.57 0.58 -5.89
CA ALA A 385 23.20 1.05 -6.08
C ALA A 385 22.26 0.46 -5.02
N ALA A 386 22.33 -0.88 -4.78
CA ALA A 386 21.53 -1.52 -3.74
C ALA A 386 21.86 -0.96 -2.33
N ALA A 387 23.15 -0.81 -1.99
CA ALA A 387 23.59 -0.26 -0.72
C ALA A 387 23.09 1.19 -0.50
N SER A 388 23.13 2.01 -1.54
CA SER A 388 22.61 3.39 -1.51
C SER A 388 21.10 3.41 -1.22
N ILE A 389 20.33 2.55 -1.87
CA ILE A 389 18.87 2.44 -1.67
C ILE A 389 18.54 1.99 -0.24
N VAL A 390 19.27 1.01 0.28
CA VAL A 390 19.11 0.53 1.67
C VAL A 390 19.43 1.64 2.68
N SER A 391 20.47 2.42 2.44
CA SER A 391 20.80 3.59 3.27
C SER A 391 19.69 4.65 3.27
N GLN A 392 19.04 4.88 2.12
CA GLN A 392 17.88 5.77 2.04
C GLN A 392 16.69 5.21 2.83
N SER A 393 16.41 3.91 2.72
CA SER A 393 15.33 3.26 3.47
C SER A 393 15.49 3.40 4.97
N LYS A 394 16.72 3.35 5.50
CA LYS A 394 17.01 3.63 6.91
C LYS A 394 16.49 4.99 7.35
N GLN A 395 16.72 6.04 6.55
CA GLN A 395 16.23 7.39 6.86
C GLN A 395 14.69 7.45 6.81
N LEU A 396 14.08 6.79 5.84
CA LEU A 396 12.62 6.71 5.70
C LEU A 396 11.94 5.91 6.83
N CYS A 397 12.67 5.10 7.57
CA CYS A 397 12.17 4.35 8.73
C CYS A 397 12.16 5.15 10.04
N THR A 398 12.56 6.44 10.04
CA THR A 398 12.36 7.32 11.19
C THR A 398 10.85 7.46 11.43
N PRO A 399 10.32 7.09 12.63
CA PRO A 399 8.88 7.09 12.86
C PRO A 399 8.25 8.47 12.72
N ALA A 400 7.16 8.57 11.95
CA ALA A 400 6.33 9.77 11.88
C ALA A 400 5.26 9.78 12.99
N SER A 401 4.81 8.59 13.39
CA SER A 401 3.73 8.39 14.37
C SER A 401 4.06 8.85 15.81
N VAL A 402 5.32 9.17 16.09
CA VAL A 402 5.76 9.70 17.40
C VAL A 402 5.75 11.23 17.45
N ASP A 403 5.38 11.90 16.35
CA ASP A 403 5.29 13.35 16.25
C ASP A 403 3.84 13.80 16.38
N SER A 404 3.61 14.98 16.97
CA SER A 404 2.30 15.60 17.08
C SER A 404 2.46 17.12 17.13
N ILE A 405 1.68 17.83 16.31
CA ILE A 405 1.69 19.29 16.21
C ILE A 405 0.27 19.80 16.46
N GLU A 406 0.10 20.64 17.47
CA GLU A 406 -1.16 21.28 17.81
C GLU A 406 -1.70 22.12 16.66
N SER A 407 -3.02 22.04 16.42
CA SER A 407 -3.72 22.79 15.37
C SER A 407 -5.11 23.25 15.82
N SER A 408 -5.80 24.03 14.97
CA SER A 408 -7.18 24.48 15.21
C SER A 408 -7.38 25.15 16.57
N GLN A 409 -6.45 26.06 16.97
CA GLN A 409 -6.48 26.80 18.26
C GLN A 409 -6.52 25.87 19.50
N GLY A 410 -5.81 24.72 19.43
CA GLY A 410 -5.77 23.75 20.50
C GLY A 410 -6.93 22.75 20.55
N GLN A 411 -7.91 22.88 19.66
CA GLN A 411 -8.99 21.89 19.56
C GLN A 411 -8.47 20.52 19.08
N GLU A 412 -7.46 20.53 18.23
CA GLU A 412 -6.77 19.37 17.69
C GLU A 412 -5.34 19.33 18.24
N ASP A 413 -5.23 19.06 19.55
CA ASP A 413 -3.99 19.13 20.34
C ASP A 413 -3.12 17.87 20.24
N HIS A 414 -3.68 16.76 19.72
CA HIS A 414 -2.98 15.53 19.42
C HIS A 414 -3.39 14.98 18.05
N VAL A 415 -2.41 14.75 17.17
CA VAL A 415 -2.61 14.30 15.80
C VAL A 415 -1.72 13.09 15.49
N SER A 416 -2.06 12.31 14.46
CA SER A 416 -1.41 11.00 14.20
C SER A 416 -0.16 11.08 13.34
N MET A 417 -0.02 12.11 12.50
CA MET A 417 0.98 12.17 11.40
C MET A 417 0.96 10.95 10.46
N GLY A 418 -0.17 10.23 10.41
CA GLY A 418 -0.30 8.98 9.67
C GLY A 418 -0.14 9.14 8.14
N ALA A 419 -0.46 10.30 7.58
CA ALA A 419 -0.21 10.57 6.16
C ALA A 419 1.28 10.56 5.82
N ASN A 420 2.13 11.10 6.72
CA ASN A 420 3.58 11.05 6.58
C ASN A 420 4.11 9.62 6.70
N ALA A 421 3.58 8.83 7.65
CA ALA A 421 3.91 7.42 7.76
C ALA A 421 3.53 6.64 6.48
N ALA A 422 2.35 6.92 5.91
CA ALA A 422 1.82 6.27 4.72
C ALA A 422 2.68 6.53 3.46
N THR A 423 3.00 7.78 3.19
CA THR A 423 3.82 8.15 2.02
C THR A 423 5.25 7.63 2.12
N LYS A 424 5.84 7.61 3.32
CA LYS A 424 7.15 6.99 3.56
C LYS A 424 7.12 5.47 3.35
N ALA A 425 6.11 4.78 3.86
CA ALA A 425 5.98 3.33 3.71
C ALA A 425 5.93 2.91 2.23
N LEU A 426 5.25 3.67 1.37
CA LEU A 426 5.26 3.44 -0.07
C LEU A 426 6.67 3.54 -0.65
N ARG A 427 7.42 4.58 -0.30
CA ARG A 427 8.80 4.77 -0.78
C ARG A 427 9.73 3.62 -0.34
N VAL A 428 9.57 3.11 0.89
CA VAL A 428 10.33 1.95 1.38
C VAL A 428 9.95 0.68 0.61
N ALA A 429 8.67 0.45 0.32
CA ALA A 429 8.23 -0.68 -0.49
C ALA A 429 8.79 -0.64 -1.93
N GLU A 430 8.81 0.53 -2.56
CA GLU A 430 9.44 0.72 -3.86
C GLU A 430 10.96 0.53 -3.84
N ASN A 431 11.61 0.96 -2.76
CA ASN A 431 13.03 0.72 -2.56
C ASN A 431 13.34 -0.77 -2.40
N LEU A 432 12.53 -1.50 -1.62
CA LEU A 432 12.64 -2.96 -1.51
C LEU A 432 12.48 -3.64 -2.87
N GLU A 433 11.51 -3.23 -3.67
CA GLU A 433 11.29 -3.75 -5.02
C GLU A 433 12.54 -3.60 -5.89
N ARG A 434 13.21 -2.43 -5.84
CA ARG A 434 14.47 -2.16 -6.56
C ARG A 434 15.62 -3.01 -6.04
N VAL A 435 15.76 -3.16 -4.72
CA VAL A 435 16.83 -3.97 -4.11
C VAL A 435 16.67 -5.45 -4.47
N LEU A 436 15.45 -6.00 -4.40
CA LEU A 436 15.18 -7.38 -4.82
C LEU A 436 15.43 -7.59 -6.31
N ALA A 437 15.13 -6.61 -7.15
CA ALA A 437 15.44 -6.66 -8.58
C ALA A 437 16.96 -6.71 -8.84
N ILE A 438 17.73 -5.93 -8.09
CA ILE A 438 19.20 -5.95 -8.17
C ILE A 438 19.74 -7.29 -7.63
N GLU A 439 19.15 -7.84 -6.55
CA GLU A 439 19.52 -9.18 -6.07
C GLU A 439 19.25 -10.24 -7.13
N LEU A 440 18.08 -10.23 -7.76
CA LEU A 440 17.74 -11.17 -8.84
C LEU A 440 18.73 -11.09 -9.99
N PHE A 441 19.10 -9.89 -10.41
CA PHE A 441 20.09 -9.67 -11.46
C PHE A 441 21.45 -10.27 -11.10
N ASN A 442 21.95 -10.02 -9.87
CA ASN A 442 23.20 -10.61 -9.37
C ASN A 442 23.10 -12.15 -9.18
N ALA A 443 22.01 -12.62 -8.58
CA ALA A 443 21.82 -14.03 -8.28
C ALA A 443 21.75 -14.90 -9.53
N THR A 444 21.01 -14.44 -10.54
CA THR A 444 20.91 -15.16 -11.81
C THR A 444 22.24 -15.12 -12.58
N GLN A 445 22.99 -14.01 -12.54
CA GLN A 445 24.35 -13.97 -13.09
C GLN A 445 25.27 -14.98 -12.40
N ALA A 446 25.23 -15.02 -11.06
CA ALA A 446 26.05 -15.95 -10.28
C ALA A 446 25.66 -17.42 -10.52
N LEU A 447 24.36 -17.71 -10.70
CA LEU A 447 23.86 -19.05 -10.94
C LEU A 447 24.42 -19.66 -12.25
N GLU A 448 24.67 -18.87 -13.29
CA GLU A 448 25.23 -19.35 -14.55
C GLU A 448 26.65 -19.89 -14.39
N PHE A 449 27.43 -19.41 -13.42
CA PHE A 449 28.75 -19.98 -13.11
C PHE A 449 28.68 -21.36 -12.43
N ARG A 450 27.49 -21.85 -12.10
CA ARG A 450 27.25 -23.18 -11.54
C ARG A 450 26.94 -24.21 -12.62
N ARG A 451 26.70 -23.82 -13.86
CA ARG A 451 26.46 -24.74 -14.97
C ARG A 451 27.66 -25.69 -15.17
N PRO A 452 27.44 -26.98 -15.54
CA PRO A 452 26.20 -27.55 -16.05
C PRO A 452 25.17 -28.00 -14.96
N LEU A 453 25.50 -27.94 -13.67
CA LEU A 453 24.58 -28.33 -12.61
C LEU A 453 23.28 -27.46 -12.65
N LYS A 454 22.17 -28.12 -12.41
CA LYS A 454 20.86 -27.49 -12.45
C LYS A 454 20.31 -27.23 -11.04
N SER A 455 19.61 -26.12 -10.91
CA SER A 455 18.77 -25.84 -9.76
C SER A 455 17.48 -26.68 -9.81
N SER A 456 16.57 -26.43 -8.87
CA SER A 456 15.25 -27.08 -8.86
C SER A 456 14.40 -26.69 -10.09
N PRO A 457 13.40 -27.51 -10.47
CA PRO A 457 12.48 -27.15 -11.56
C PRO A 457 11.78 -25.81 -11.36
N ILE A 458 11.47 -25.42 -10.11
CA ILE A 458 10.83 -24.12 -9.77
C ILE A 458 11.79 -22.98 -10.09
N ILE A 459 13.02 -23.06 -9.61
CA ILE A 459 14.03 -22.00 -9.82
C ILE A 459 14.44 -21.95 -11.29
N GLU A 460 14.66 -23.09 -11.97
CA GLU A 460 15.00 -23.10 -13.40
C GLU A 460 13.90 -22.45 -14.24
N LYS A 461 12.62 -22.71 -13.93
CA LYS A 461 11.49 -22.05 -14.60
C LYS A 461 11.49 -20.54 -14.34
N PHE A 462 11.67 -20.11 -13.09
CA PHE A 462 11.72 -18.70 -12.71
C PHE A 462 12.85 -17.95 -13.42
N VAL A 463 14.06 -18.55 -13.41
CA VAL A 463 15.23 -17.99 -14.08
C VAL A 463 15.05 -17.97 -15.60
N ALA A 464 14.47 -19.02 -16.19
CA ALA A 464 14.19 -19.06 -17.64
C ALA A 464 13.23 -17.95 -18.08
N GLU A 465 12.17 -17.67 -17.31
CA GLU A 465 11.27 -16.54 -17.58
C GLU A 465 12.00 -15.19 -17.46
N TYR A 466 12.82 -15.01 -16.45
CA TYR A 466 13.63 -13.81 -16.27
C TYR A 466 14.62 -13.61 -17.44
N ARG A 467 15.27 -14.68 -17.89
CA ARG A 467 16.25 -14.65 -19.00
C ARG A 467 15.67 -14.27 -20.36
N LYS A 468 14.34 -14.30 -20.51
CA LYS A 468 13.68 -13.75 -21.72
C LYS A 468 13.83 -12.22 -21.84
N GLN A 469 14.09 -11.52 -20.74
CA GLN A 469 14.17 -10.06 -20.68
C GLN A 469 15.57 -9.56 -20.34
N VAL A 470 16.32 -10.31 -19.51
CA VAL A 470 17.64 -9.95 -19.00
C VAL A 470 18.63 -11.07 -19.29
N GLU A 471 19.53 -10.86 -20.22
CA GLU A 471 20.53 -11.83 -20.64
C GLU A 471 21.68 -11.98 -19.63
N PHE A 472 22.45 -13.06 -19.76
CA PHE A 472 23.74 -13.20 -19.06
C PHE A 472 24.70 -12.12 -19.53
N VAL A 473 25.35 -11.43 -18.60
CA VAL A 473 26.30 -10.36 -18.90
C VAL A 473 27.71 -10.97 -19.07
N ARG A 474 28.14 -11.14 -20.30
CA ARG A 474 29.47 -11.63 -20.60
C ARG A 474 30.50 -10.51 -20.64
N ILE A 475 30.13 -9.37 -21.23
CA ILE A 475 30.93 -8.17 -21.40
C ILE A 475 30.17 -7.02 -20.79
N ASP A 476 30.86 -6.07 -20.16
CA ASP A 476 30.24 -4.90 -19.55
C ASP A 476 29.31 -4.16 -20.52
N LYS A 477 28.16 -3.79 -20.05
CA LYS A 477 27.10 -3.08 -20.78
C LYS A 477 26.46 -2.01 -19.90
N VAL A 478 25.54 -1.24 -20.44
CA VAL A 478 24.80 -0.23 -19.66
C VAL A 478 23.87 -0.91 -18.65
N MET A 479 24.25 -0.89 -17.36
CA MET A 479 23.60 -1.70 -16.32
C MET A 479 22.23 -1.18 -15.89
N TYR A 480 21.96 0.17 -15.92
CA TYR A 480 20.68 0.69 -15.46
C TYR A 480 19.49 0.18 -16.27
N THR A 481 19.70 -0.12 -17.56
CA THR A 481 18.64 -0.68 -18.42
C THR A 481 18.26 -2.10 -18.00
N GLU A 482 19.25 -2.90 -17.62
CA GLU A 482 19.02 -4.27 -17.13
C GLU A 482 18.40 -4.28 -15.74
N ILE A 483 18.79 -3.34 -14.88
CA ILE A 483 18.14 -3.12 -13.58
C ILE A 483 16.66 -2.69 -13.77
N ALA A 484 16.38 -1.79 -14.70
CA ALA A 484 15.00 -1.38 -14.99
C ALA A 484 14.13 -2.55 -15.48
N LYS A 485 14.65 -3.40 -16.38
CA LYS A 485 13.98 -4.64 -16.80
C LYS A 485 13.76 -5.59 -15.63
N SER A 486 14.74 -5.72 -14.73
CA SER A 486 14.64 -6.55 -13.54
C SER A 486 13.55 -6.05 -12.57
N VAL A 487 13.46 -4.73 -12.38
CA VAL A 487 12.39 -4.10 -11.59
C VAL A 487 11.02 -4.40 -12.22
N GLN A 488 10.90 -4.25 -13.54
CA GLN A 488 9.65 -4.54 -14.24
C GLN A 488 9.28 -6.04 -14.11
N PHE A 489 10.25 -6.93 -14.24
CA PHE A 489 10.03 -8.37 -14.03
C PHE A 489 9.53 -8.68 -12.62
N VAL A 490 10.14 -8.10 -11.57
CA VAL A 490 9.68 -8.25 -10.17
C VAL A 490 8.25 -7.74 -9.99
N LYS A 491 7.89 -6.63 -10.65
CA LYS A 491 6.51 -6.09 -10.64
C LYS A 491 5.51 -7.03 -11.29
N ASP A 492 5.84 -7.61 -12.43
CA ASP A 492 4.89 -8.29 -13.31
C ASP A 492 4.88 -9.82 -13.15
N TYR A 493 5.87 -10.40 -12.46
CA TYR A 493 5.95 -11.86 -12.33
C TYR A 493 4.64 -12.41 -11.75
N PRO A 494 3.97 -13.34 -12.45
CA PRO A 494 2.64 -13.78 -12.08
C PRO A 494 2.66 -14.61 -10.79
N LEU A 495 1.93 -14.16 -9.77
CA LEU A 495 1.75 -14.84 -8.50
C LEU A 495 0.27 -14.90 -8.17
N ALA A 496 -0.23 -16.03 -7.74
CA ALA A 496 -1.58 -16.14 -7.23
C ALA A 496 -1.65 -15.52 -5.83
N PHE A 497 -2.70 -14.73 -5.56
CA PHE A 497 -2.83 -14.04 -4.26
C PHE A 497 -2.81 -15.02 -3.08
N ASP A 498 -3.39 -16.22 -3.26
CA ASP A 498 -3.46 -17.23 -2.19
C ASP A 498 -2.06 -17.80 -1.84
N ASP A 499 -1.09 -17.77 -2.76
CA ASP A 499 0.30 -18.19 -2.50
C ASP A 499 1.08 -17.15 -1.67
N LEU A 500 0.61 -15.90 -1.66
CA LEU A 500 1.27 -14.78 -0.97
C LEU A 500 1.01 -14.76 0.53
N GLN A 501 -0.05 -15.40 0.99
CA GLN A 501 -0.41 -15.43 2.41
C GLN A 501 0.54 -16.34 3.19
N ASN A 502 0.87 -15.93 4.41
CA ASN A 502 1.76 -16.65 5.31
C ASN A 502 0.98 -17.71 6.13
N LYS A 503 0.34 -18.66 5.43
CA LYS A 503 -0.42 -19.75 6.06
C LYS A 503 0.31 -21.07 5.99
#